data_3b2f24b42051908bf55f4f46f0726392
#
_entry.id   3b2f24b42051908bf55f4f46f0726392
#
_cell.length_a   1.000
_cell.length_b   1.000
_cell.length_c   1.000
_cell.angle_alpha   90.00
_cell.angle_beta   90.00
_cell.angle_gamma   90.00
#
_symmetry.space_group_name_H-M   'P 1'
#
loop_
_entity.id
_entity.type
_entity.pdbx_description
1 polymer ?
#
loop_
_entity_poly.entity_id
_entity_poly.type
_entity_poly.pdbx_seq_one_letter_code
_entity_poly.pdbx_strand_id
1 'polypeptide(L)'
;MAGCQAASHAGITAADPFFGRATHSCNSMGSKPVEKHDQNAAENMSEEDMEMINVDFDFAAPSESDVPALKRLLQQQWYTHAPQLQLHSVAEHIVHLGMNVGIGTVVKVDDLEQIHDPYALMSCMDLGTSSPATDEVRNYFISQLSRAASAKPLLDLVQAATESKPILYIIHERMINLPPQLMPPLLRMLLAEVKETLEESTKPAPTHVLFLSRAFSEDALDA
;
A
#
# COMPACT_ATOMS: atom_id res chain seq x y z
N MET A 1 16.38 9.69 -27.78
CA MET A 1 16.91 10.29 -26.55
C MET A 1 16.58 9.35 -25.43
N ALA A 2 17.58 8.85 -24.75
CA ALA A 2 17.48 7.72 -23.85
C ALA A 2 16.92 8.15 -22.50
N GLY A 3 15.79 7.57 -22.09
CA GLY A 3 15.23 7.71 -20.75
C GLY A 3 16.06 6.88 -19.76
N CYS A 4 16.57 7.53 -18.75
CA CYS A 4 17.34 6.93 -17.67
C CYS A 4 16.36 6.32 -16.66
N GLN A 5 16.27 4.99 -16.60
CA GLN A 5 15.64 4.30 -15.48
C GLN A 5 16.60 4.31 -14.31
N ALA A 6 16.27 5.05 -13.26
CA ALA A 6 16.98 5.00 -12.00
C ALA A 6 16.35 3.92 -11.11
N ALA A 7 17.00 2.78 -11.02
CA ALA A 7 16.74 1.81 -9.95
C ALA A 7 17.32 2.38 -8.65
N SER A 8 16.46 2.84 -7.73
CA SER A 8 16.90 3.34 -6.44
C SER A 8 16.99 2.20 -5.42
N HIS A 9 18.19 1.77 -5.14
CA HIS A 9 18.50 1.03 -3.92
C HIS A 9 18.41 2.00 -2.74
N ALA A 10 17.35 1.91 -1.96
CA ALA A 10 17.17 2.75 -0.78
C ALA A 10 17.95 2.19 0.40
N GLY A 11 19.20 2.65 0.57
CA GLY A 11 19.89 2.61 1.84
C GLY A 11 19.33 3.72 2.75
N ILE A 12 18.64 3.36 3.82
CA ILE A 12 18.04 4.30 4.73
C ILE A 12 19.08 4.79 5.74
N THR A 13 19.53 6.04 5.61
CA THR A 13 20.12 6.80 6.72
C THR A 13 19.16 7.90 7.11
N ALA A 14 18.78 7.88 8.41
CA ALA A 14 17.77 8.73 8.99
C ALA A 14 18.27 10.15 9.30
N ALA A 15 17.42 11.15 9.03
CA ALA A 15 17.20 12.27 9.96
C ALA A 15 15.96 13.04 9.50
N ASP A 16 14.83 12.79 10.14
CA ASP A 16 13.63 13.60 9.94
C ASP A 16 13.04 13.95 11.31
N PRO A 17 12.75 15.23 11.62
CA PRO A 17 12.41 15.69 12.98
C PRO A 17 10.96 15.43 13.41
N PHE A 18 10.17 14.68 12.65
CA PHE A 18 8.75 14.45 12.95
C PHE A 18 8.40 13.08 13.53
N PHE A 19 9.34 12.15 13.62
CA PHE A 19 9.10 10.84 14.24
C PHE A 19 10.19 10.49 15.25
N GLY A 20 9.75 10.29 16.49
CA GLY A 20 10.57 9.84 17.61
C GLY A 20 11.37 8.57 17.29
N ARG A 21 12.60 8.61 17.67
CA ARG A 21 13.69 7.66 17.53
C ARG A 21 13.32 6.27 18.03
N ALA A 22 13.31 5.27 17.16
CA ALA A 22 13.47 3.87 17.54
C ALA A 22 14.61 3.27 16.70
N THR A 23 15.79 3.20 17.29
CA THR A 23 16.96 2.51 16.72
C THR A 23 16.92 1.06 17.14
N HIS A 24 16.77 0.14 16.20
CA HIS A 24 17.20 -1.25 16.39
C HIS A 24 18.38 -1.53 15.47
N SER A 25 19.55 -1.61 16.12
CA SER A 25 20.81 -2.06 15.54
C SER A 25 20.80 -3.58 15.44
N CYS A 26 20.91 -4.13 14.24
CA CYS A 26 21.29 -5.52 14.06
C CYS A 26 22.80 -5.64 14.07
N ASN A 27 23.34 -6.17 15.17
CA ASN A 27 24.74 -6.49 15.31
C ASN A 27 25.00 -7.91 14.77
N SER A 28 25.86 -7.99 13.75
CA SER A 28 26.47 -9.25 13.32
C SER A 28 27.50 -9.70 14.34
N MET A 29 27.33 -10.87 14.92
CA MET A 29 28.41 -11.50 15.71
C MET A 29 28.89 -12.77 15.03
N GLY A 30 30.20 -12.73 14.78
CA GLY A 30 30.96 -13.81 14.20
C GLY A 30 31.11 -15.02 15.10
N SER A 31 31.23 -16.16 14.47
CA SER A 31 31.50 -17.49 14.99
C SER A 31 32.90 -17.62 15.62
N LYS A 32 32.98 -18.32 16.75
CA LYS A 32 34.17 -19.09 17.18
C LYS A 32 33.72 -20.44 17.78
N PRO A 33 34.48 -21.52 17.55
CA PRO A 33 34.11 -22.89 17.91
C PRO A 33 34.55 -23.23 19.31
N VAL A 34 33.80 -24.06 20.04
CA VAL A 34 34.22 -24.81 21.24
C VAL A 34 33.70 -26.24 21.19
N GLU A 35 34.56 -27.09 21.64
CA GLU A 35 34.65 -28.56 21.56
C GLU A 35 33.54 -29.32 22.26
N LYS A 36 33.49 -30.61 21.84
CA LYS A 36 32.64 -31.71 22.24
C LYS A 36 32.71 -32.05 23.75
N HIS A 37 31.56 -32.43 24.31
CA HIS A 37 31.49 -33.54 25.26
C HIS A 37 30.15 -34.28 25.14
N ASP A 38 30.24 -35.62 25.23
CA ASP A 38 29.25 -36.64 24.93
C ASP A 38 28.13 -36.80 25.98
N GLN A 39 27.04 -37.41 25.47
CA GLN A 39 26.07 -38.33 26.09
C GLN A 39 24.84 -37.73 26.77
N ASN A 40 23.63 -37.82 26.24
CA ASN A 40 22.76 -38.99 26.30
C ASN A 40 21.44 -38.78 25.56
N ALA A 41 20.90 -39.86 25.07
CA ALA A 41 19.71 -39.98 24.24
C ALA A 41 18.43 -39.43 24.88
N ALA A 42 17.66 -38.68 24.11
CA ALA A 42 16.21 -38.77 24.00
C ALA A 42 15.72 -37.86 22.86
N GLU A 43 14.99 -38.52 21.96
CA GLU A 43 14.01 -37.98 21.02
C GLU A 43 14.50 -37.00 19.93
N ASN A 44 14.83 -37.65 18.85
CA ASN A 44 14.94 -37.10 17.51
C ASN A 44 13.59 -36.53 17.05
N MET A 45 13.28 -35.29 17.41
CA MET A 45 12.39 -34.43 16.60
C MET A 45 13.32 -33.80 15.59
N SER A 46 13.25 -34.26 14.36
CA SER A 46 13.83 -33.59 13.22
C SER A 46 13.38 -32.13 13.24
N GLU A 47 14.29 -31.24 13.54
CA GLU A 47 14.17 -29.83 13.07
C GLU A 47 14.13 -29.97 11.54
N GLU A 48 12.92 -29.97 10.99
CA GLU A 48 12.73 -29.78 9.57
C GLU A 48 13.48 -28.48 9.27
N ASP A 49 14.50 -28.57 8.43
CA ASP A 49 15.21 -27.43 7.87
C ASP A 49 14.14 -26.49 7.30
N MET A 50 13.73 -25.48 8.06
CA MET A 50 12.92 -24.39 7.54
C MET A 50 13.82 -23.65 6.57
N GLU A 51 13.71 -24.05 5.32
CA GLU A 51 14.36 -23.39 4.21
C GLU A 51 13.95 -21.91 4.24
N MET A 52 14.86 -21.04 4.68
CA MET A 52 14.62 -19.60 4.69
C MET A 52 14.60 -19.13 3.23
N ILE A 53 13.41 -18.97 2.69
CA ILE A 53 13.22 -18.40 1.37
C ILE A 53 13.46 -16.91 1.50
N ASN A 54 14.56 -16.42 0.95
CA ASN A 54 14.79 -15.00 0.76
C ASN A 54 13.89 -14.51 -0.38
N VAL A 55 13.01 -13.57 -0.09
CA VAL A 55 12.15 -12.94 -1.08
C VAL A 55 12.57 -11.49 -1.24
N ASP A 56 12.99 -11.14 -2.44
CA ASP A 56 13.28 -9.75 -2.80
C ASP A 56 12.01 -9.06 -3.30
N PHE A 57 11.74 -7.87 -2.76
CA PHE A 57 10.60 -7.05 -3.14
C PHE A 57 11.04 -5.93 -4.05
N ASP A 58 10.40 -5.84 -5.20
CA ASP A 58 10.54 -4.75 -6.15
C ASP A 58 9.41 -3.72 -5.98
N PHE A 59 9.80 -2.46 -5.86
CA PHE A 59 8.90 -1.30 -5.73
C PHE A 59 8.88 -0.57 -7.06
N ALA A 60 7.79 -0.70 -7.79
CA ALA A 60 7.67 -0.17 -9.14
C ALA A 60 6.46 0.75 -9.30
N ALA A 61 6.51 1.64 -10.28
CA ALA A 61 5.31 2.35 -10.72
C ALA A 61 4.31 1.37 -11.35
N PRO A 62 3.00 1.54 -11.12
CA PRO A 62 1.98 0.74 -11.79
C PRO A 62 2.06 0.86 -13.31
N SER A 63 1.82 -0.23 -14.01
CA SER A 63 1.85 -0.32 -15.49
C SER A 63 0.53 -0.87 -16.03
N GLU A 64 0.29 -0.73 -17.34
CA GLU A 64 -0.94 -1.24 -17.97
C GLU A 64 -1.12 -2.75 -17.78
N SER A 65 -0.03 -3.51 -17.74
CA SER A 65 -0.06 -4.95 -17.50
C SER A 65 -0.56 -5.32 -16.10
N ASP A 66 -0.49 -4.39 -15.15
CA ASP A 66 -0.87 -4.62 -13.75
C ASP A 66 -2.39 -4.47 -13.51
N VAL A 67 -3.16 -3.90 -14.46
CA VAL A 67 -4.59 -3.64 -14.30
C VAL A 67 -5.38 -4.86 -13.80
N PRO A 68 -5.20 -6.10 -14.33
CA PRO A 68 -5.93 -7.25 -13.82
C PRO A 68 -5.59 -7.60 -12.36
N ALA A 69 -4.33 -7.48 -11.96
CA ALA A 69 -3.89 -7.76 -10.60
C ALA A 69 -4.34 -6.66 -9.63
N LEU A 70 -4.23 -5.39 -10.03
CA LEU A 70 -4.77 -4.26 -9.27
C LEU A 70 -6.27 -4.41 -9.02
N LYS A 71 -7.03 -4.82 -10.03
CA LYS A 71 -8.46 -5.09 -9.86
C LYS A 71 -8.72 -6.16 -8.79
N ARG A 72 -7.91 -7.23 -8.72
CA ARG A 72 -8.02 -8.26 -7.66
C ARG A 72 -7.74 -7.68 -6.28
N LEU A 73 -6.69 -6.87 -6.12
CA LEU A 73 -6.39 -6.18 -4.86
C LEU A 73 -7.52 -5.24 -4.45
N LEU A 74 -8.07 -4.47 -5.39
CA LEU A 74 -9.22 -3.60 -5.14
C LEU A 74 -10.47 -4.40 -4.76
N GLN A 75 -10.73 -5.56 -5.38
CA GLN A 75 -11.81 -6.46 -4.96
C GLN A 75 -11.63 -6.93 -3.52
N GLN A 76 -10.41 -7.19 -3.09
CA GLN A 76 -10.11 -7.53 -1.70
C GLN A 76 -10.38 -6.35 -0.76
N GLN A 77 -10.00 -5.13 -1.12
CA GLN A 77 -10.21 -3.93 -0.32
C GLN A 77 -11.70 -3.66 -0.08
N TRP A 78 -12.51 -3.68 -1.14
CA TRP A 78 -13.96 -3.42 -1.03
C TRP A 78 -14.80 -4.66 -0.70
N TYR A 79 -14.23 -5.86 -0.80
CA TYR A 79 -14.85 -7.15 -0.43
C TYR A 79 -16.30 -7.28 -0.89
N THR A 80 -17.29 -7.32 0.03
CA THR A 80 -18.72 -7.44 -0.29
C THR A 80 -19.29 -6.25 -1.06
N HIS A 81 -18.62 -5.11 -1.03
CA HIS A 81 -19.01 -3.89 -1.75
C HIS A 81 -18.42 -3.81 -3.16
N ALA A 82 -17.46 -4.66 -3.49
CA ALA A 82 -16.79 -4.67 -4.78
C ALA A 82 -17.74 -4.69 -6.00
N PRO A 83 -18.90 -5.40 -5.98
CA PRO A 83 -19.85 -5.36 -7.10
C PRO A 83 -20.55 -4.01 -7.31
N GLN A 84 -20.45 -3.07 -6.35
CA GLN A 84 -21.04 -1.74 -6.45
C GLN A 84 -20.12 -0.74 -7.15
N LEU A 85 -18.91 -1.14 -7.53
CA LEU A 85 -17.87 -0.30 -8.09
C LEU A 85 -17.32 -0.88 -9.40
N GLN A 86 -17.01 0.01 -10.34
CA GLN A 86 -16.31 -0.31 -11.57
C GLN A 86 -14.79 -0.38 -11.32
N LEU A 87 -14.36 -1.39 -10.58
CA LEU A 87 -12.97 -1.51 -10.12
C LEU A 87 -11.94 -1.50 -11.25
N HIS A 88 -12.35 -1.82 -12.47
CA HIS A 88 -11.50 -1.70 -13.65
C HIS A 88 -11.12 -0.25 -13.92
N SER A 89 -12.09 0.65 -13.90
CA SER A 89 -11.87 2.09 -14.07
C SER A 89 -10.98 2.69 -12.97
N VAL A 90 -11.15 2.21 -11.73
CA VAL A 90 -10.28 2.60 -10.61
C VAL A 90 -8.83 2.10 -10.81
N ALA A 91 -8.66 0.85 -11.28
CA ALA A 91 -7.34 0.29 -11.57
C ALA A 91 -6.64 1.07 -12.71
N GLU A 92 -7.36 1.38 -13.79
CA GLU A 92 -6.84 2.22 -14.89
C GLU A 92 -6.44 3.62 -14.40
N HIS A 93 -7.23 4.22 -13.51
CA HIS A 93 -6.89 5.51 -12.90
C HIS A 93 -5.58 5.46 -12.10
N ILE A 94 -5.36 4.38 -11.32
CA ILE A 94 -4.12 4.15 -10.57
C ILE A 94 -2.92 4.03 -11.53
N VAL A 95 -3.07 3.25 -12.59
CA VAL A 95 -2.02 3.10 -13.61
C VAL A 95 -1.72 4.44 -14.29
N HIS A 96 -2.76 5.18 -14.65
CA HIS A 96 -2.60 6.52 -15.26
C HIS A 96 -1.82 7.47 -14.32
N LEU A 97 -2.12 7.48 -13.02
CA LEU A 97 -1.39 8.29 -12.03
C LEU A 97 0.07 7.86 -11.92
N GLY A 98 0.35 6.56 -11.85
CA GLY A 98 1.71 6.04 -11.76
C GLY A 98 2.55 6.37 -12.99
N MET A 99 2.00 6.16 -14.19
CA MET A 99 2.75 6.34 -15.44
C MET A 99 2.92 7.80 -15.87
N ASN A 100 1.91 8.65 -15.61
CA ASN A 100 1.88 10.01 -16.17
C ASN A 100 2.14 11.10 -15.13
N VAL A 101 1.93 10.82 -13.85
CA VAL A 101 2.08 11.81 -12.77
C VAL A 101 3.19 11.39 -11.80
N GLY A 102 3.59 10.12 -11.80
CA GLY A 102 4.59 9.59 -10.86
C GLY A 102 4.05 9.36 -9.45
N ILE A 103 2.73 9.14 -9.31
CA ILE A 103 2.09 8.91 -8.01
C ILE A 103 1.58 7.46 -7.95
N GLY A 104 2.06 6.73 -6.96
CA GLY A 104 1.64 5.37 -6.65
C GLY A 104 2.69 4.33 -6.92
N THR A 105 2.74 3.35 -6.03
CA THR A 105 3.72 2.27 -6.03
C THR A 105 3.01 0.93 -5.92
N VAL A 106 3.46 -0.05 -6.69
CA VAL A 106 3.12 -1.47 -6.56
C VAL A 106 4.32 -2.23 -6.02
N VAL A 107 4.06 -3.27 -5.25
CA VAL A 107 5.09 -4.21 -4.78
C VAL A 107 4.97 -5.49 -5.58
N LYS A 108 6.04 -5.87 -6.22
CA LYS A 108 6.20 -7.14 -6.94
C LYS A 108 7.23 -8.00 -6.23
N VAL A 109 7.18 -9.29 -6.49
CA VAL A 109 8.17 -10.25 -6.02
C VAL A 109 8.96 -10.69 -7.22
N ASP A 110 10.29 -10.70 -7.10
CA ASP A 110 11.15 -11.25 -8.14
C ASP A 110 11.02 -12.77 -8.10
N ASP A 111 10.14 -13.31 -8.94
CA ASP A 111 9.82 -14.71 -9.03
C ASP A 111 10.44 -15.32 -10.29
N LEU A 112 11.04 -16.49 -10.13
CA LEU A 112 11.64 -17.27 -11.22
C LEU A 112 10.60 -17.68 -12.29
N GLU A 113 9.30 -17.64 -11.97
CA GLU A 113 8.21 -18.01 -12.87
C GLU A 113 7.75 -16.87 -13.79
N GLN A 114 8.38 -15.69 -13.74
CA GLN A 114 8.08 -14.51 -14.57
C GLN A 114 6.64 -13.96 -14.41
N ILE A 115 5.96 -14.30 -13.34
CA ILE A 115 4.67 -13.71 -12.99
C ILE A 115 4.93 -12.44 -12.18
N HIS A 116 4.97 -11.30 -12.85
CA HIS A 116 5.24 -10.00 -12.21
C HIS A 116 3.96 -9.29 -11.74
N ASP A 117 2.97 -10.06 -11.29
CA ASP A 117 1.74 -9.49 -10.74
C ASP A 117 2.02 -8.73 -9.43
N PRO A 118 1.42 -7.55 -9.22
CA PRO A 118 1.48 -6.84 -7.95
C PRO A 118 0.88 -7.63 -6.77
N TYR A 119 1.62 -7.71 -5.68
CA TYR A 119 1.21 -8.29 -4.40
C TYR A 119 0.72 -7.24 -3.40
N ALA A 120 1.10 -5.99 -3.60
CA ALA A 120 0.58 -4.85 -2.85
C ALA A 120 0.51 -3.61 -3.73
N LEU A 121 -0.28 -2.67 -3.26
CA LEU A 121 -0.58 -1.40 -3.91
C LEU A 121 -0.62 -0.30 -2.84
N MET A 122 -0.03 0.84 -3.17
CA MET A 122 -0.21 2.10 -2.46
C MET A 122 -0.34 3.22 -3.49
N SER A 123 -1.48 3.89 -3.52
CA SER A 123 -1.77 5.00 -4.42
C SER A 123 -2.75 5.96 -3.77
N CYS A 124 -3.17 6.99 -4.46
CA CYS A 124 -4.18 7.90 -3.96
C CYS A 124 -5.13 8.38 -5.09
N MET A 125 -6.19 9.04 -4.68
CA MET A 125 -7.18 9.65 -5.57
C MET A 125 -7.65 10.96 -4.95
N ASP A 126 -7.66 12.04 -5.72
CA ASP A 126 -8.25 13.30 -5.28
C ASP A 126 -9.76 13.27 -5.52
N LEU A 127 -10.53 13.18 -4.44
CA LEU A 127 -12.00 13.14 -4.50
C LEU A 127 -12.61 14.48 -4.94
N GLY A 128 -11.83 15.55 -5.00
CA GLY A 128 -12.27 16.87 -5.49
C GLY A 128 -12.21 17.00 -7.01
N THR A 129 -11.41 16.17 -7.67
CA THR A 129 -11.29 16.16 -9.13
C THR A 129 -12.38 15.29 -9.75
N SER A 130 -13.01 15.74 -10.84
CA SER A 130 -14.03 14.94 -11.54
C SER A 130 -13.38 14.05 -12.59
N SER A 131 -13.59 12.75 -12.46
CA SER A 131 -13.30 11.73 -13.46
C SER A 131 -14.25 10.55 -13.25
N PRO A 132 -14.47 9.68 -14.23
CA PRO A 132 -15.35 8.53 -14.04
C PRO A 132 -15.00 7.69 -12.80
N ALA A 133 -13.73 7.39 -12.59
CA ALA A 133 -13.28 6.62 -11.43
C ALA A 133 -13.46 7.37 -10.11
N THR A 134 -13.12 8.66 -10.08
CA THR A 134 -13.21 9.49 -8.87
C THR A 134 -14.66 9.74 -8.47
N ASP A 135 -15.52 10.05 -9.44
CA ASP A 135 -16.94 10.31 -9.20
C ASP A 135 -17.63 9.05 -8.67
N GLU A 136 -17.25 7.89 -9.16
CA GLU A 136 -17.78 6.61 -8.70
C GLU A 136 -17.38 6.31 -7.26
N VAL A 137 -16.10 6.43 -6.93
CA VAL A 137 -15.60 6.21 -5.56
C VAL A 137 -16.21 7.24 -4.60
N ARG A 138 -16.31 8.50 -5.00
CA ARG A 138 -16.95 9.54 -4.21
C ARG A 138 -18.43 9.24 -3.95
N ASN A 139 -19.17 8.84 -4.98
CA ASN A 139 -20.59 8.47 -4.84
C ASN A 139 -20.77 7.24 -3.95
N TYR A 140 -19.88 6.28 -4.04
CA TYR A 140 -19.85 5.13 -3.12
C TYR A 140 -19.71 5.60 -1.66
N PHE A 141 -18.72 6.45 -1.34
CA PHE A 141 -18.56 7.00 0.00
C PHE A 141 -19.81 7.75 0.48
N ILE A 142 -20.37 8.63 -0.35
CA ILE A 142 -21.59 9.37 -0.03
C ILE A 142 -22.73 8.39 0.30
N SER A 143 -22.92 7.36 -0.52
CA SER A 143 -23.95 6.35 -0.30
C SER A 143 -23.77 5.59 1.01
N GLN A 144 -22.54 5.17 1.34
CA GLN A 144 -22.29 4.43 2.57
C GLN A 144 -22.41 5.32 3.83
N LEU A 145 -21.82 6.51 3.78
CA LEU A 145 -21.83 7.45 4.91
C LEU A 145 -23.24 7.98 5.23
N SER A 146 -24.09 8.09 4.22
CA SER A 146 -25.50 8.50 4.42
C SER A 146 -26.33 7.54 5.26
N ARG A 147 -25.87 6.30 5.44
CA ARG A 147 -26.59 5.26 6.20
C ARG A 147 -26.40 5.38 7.71
N ALA A 148 -25.41 6.11 8.17
CA ALA A 148 -25.07 6.24 9.58
C ALA A 148 -25.10 7.71 10.01
N ALA A 149 -25.98 8.07 10.96
CA ALA A 149 -26.09 9.43 11.46
C ALA A 149 -24.78 9.95 12.09
N SER A 150 -24.01 9.05 12.73
CA SER A 150 -22.69 9.36 13.29
C SER A 150 -21.64 9.73 12.26
N ALA A 151 -21.82 9.32 10.99
CA ALA A 151 -20.91 9.60 9.89
C ALA A 151 -21.16 10.97 9.21
N LYS A 152 -22.16 11.73 9.67
CA LYS A 152 -22.52 13.00 9.05
C LYS A 152 -21.35 13.98 8.86
N PRO A 153 -20.45 14.21 9.81
CA PRO A 153 -19.32 15.12 9.59
C PRO A 153 -18.41 14.68 8.42
N LEU A 154 -18.20 13.36 8.28
CA LEU A 154 -17.40 12.82 7.18
C LEU A 154 -18.17 12.90 5.85
N LEU A 155 -19.48 12.66 5.88
CA LEU A 155 -20.35 12.84 4.71
C LEU A 155 -20.30 14.27 4.19
N ASP A 156 -20.47 15.26 5.08
CA ASP A 156 -20.44 16.68 4.73
C ASP A 156 -19.08 17.05 4.14
N LEU A 157 -18.00 16.50 4.66
CA LEU A 157 -16.64 16.68 4.15
C LEU A 157 -16.50 16.13 2.72
N VAL A 158 -16.89 14.87 2.48
CA VAL A 158 -16.77 14.22 1.15
C VAL A 158 -17.66 14.92 0.11
N GLN A 159 -18.85 15.39 0.50
CA GLN A 159 -19.74 16.16 -0.39
C GLN A 159 -19.18 17.53 -0.74
N ALA A 160 -18.42 18.15 0.17
CA ALA A 160 -17.80 19.45 -0.04
C ALA A 160 -16.48 19.39 -0.82
N ALA A 161 -16.00 18.19 -1.18
CA ALA A 161 -14.77 18.02 -1.94
C ALA A 161 -14.89 18.65 -3.33
N THR A 162 -13.93 19.50 -3.69
CA THR A 162 -13.84 20.20 -4.97
C THR A 162 -12.36 20.39 -5.34
N GLU A 163 -12.06 20.76 -6.57
CA GLU A 163 -10.69 21.10 -6.99
C GLU A 163 -10.03 22.19 -6.14
N SER A 164 -10.82 23.11 -5.56
CA SER A 164 -10.32 24.13 -4.63
C SER A 164 -10.23 23.66 -3.18
N LYS A 165 -10.82 22.52 -2.84
CA LYS A 165 -10.79 21.86 -1.54
C LYS A 165 -10.58 20.36 -1.72
N PRO A 166 -9.40 19.95 -2.18
CA PRO A 166 -9.12 18.56 -2.47
C PRO A 166 -9.10 17.71 -1.20
N ILE A 167 -9.60 16.48 -1.32
CA ILE A 167 -9.52 15.43 -0.30
C ILE A 167 -8.79 14.26 -0.91
N LEU A 168 -7.67 13.90 -0.32
CA LEU A 168 -6.87 12.79 -0.79
C LEU A 168 -7.38 11.48 -0.19
N TYR A 169 -7.94 10.62 -1.01
CA TYR A 169 -8.26 9.24 -0.61
C TYR A 169 -7.05 8.34 -0.87
N ILE A 170 -6.55 7.69 0.18
CA ILE A 170 -5.45 6.73 0.07
C ILE A 170 -6.01 5.36 -0.28
N ILE A 171 -5.58 4.82 -1.40
CA ILE A 171 -5.90 3.48 -1.87
C ILE A 171 -4.72 2.58 -1.51
N HIS A 172 -4.97 1.60 -0.67
CA HIS A 172 -3.93 0.67 -0.25
C HIS A 172 -4.49 -0.73 -0.05
N GLU A 173 -3.78 -1.71 -0.53
CA GLU A 173 -4.10 -3.11 -0.27
C GLU A 173 -2.83 -3.96 -0.42
N ARG A 174 -2.80 -5.09 0.25
CA ARG A 174 -1.75 -6.10 0.15
C ARG A 174 -2.34 -7.49 0.25
N MET A 175 -1.68 -8.46 -0.34
CA MET A 175 -1.99 -9.86 -0.09
C MET A 175 -1.66 -10.22 1.37
N ILE A 176 -2.44 -11.14 1.94
CA ILE A 176 -2.35 -11.51 3.37
C ILE A 176 -1.00 -12.07 3.76
N ASN A 177 -0.33 -12.76 2.84
CA ASN A 177 1.00 -13.34 3.03
C ASN A 177 2.14 -12.31 2.95
N LEU A 178 1.87 -11.08 2.52
CA LEU A 178 2.88 -10.03 2.48
C LEU A 178 3.10 -9.43 3.88
N PRO A 179 4.35 -9.18 4.30
CA PRO A 179 4.65 -8.57 5.58
C PRO A 179 3.99 -7.17 5.72
N PRO A 180 3.25 -6.89 6.81
CA PRO A 180 2.63 -5.57 7.01
C PRO A 180 3.66 -4.45 7.17
N GLN A 181 4.90 -4.78 7.48
CA GLN A 181 6.03 -3.84 7.60
C GLN A 181 6.35 -3.10 6.30
N LEU A 182 5.88 -3.59 5.14
CA LEU A 182 6.02 -2.91 3.85
C LEU A 182 5.12 -1.67 3.72
N MET A 183 4.00 -1.61 4.47
CA MET A 183 3.03 -0.53 4.32
C MET A 183 3.53 0.85 4.78
N PRO A 184 4.25 1.00 5.93
CA PRO A 184 4.77 2.30 6.33
C PRO A 184 5.81 2.90 5.35
N PRO A 185 6.77 2.17 4.78
CA PRO A 185 7.62 2.68 3.71
C PRO A 185 6.84 3.13 2.48
N LEU A 186 5.89 2.32 2.00
CA LEU A 186 5.03 2.67 0.86
C LEU A 186 4.26 3.97 1.08
N LEU A 187 3.70 4.14 2.28
CA LEU A 187 2.98 5.39 2.61
C LEU A 187 3.91 6.60 2.59
N ARG A 188 5.16 6.46 3.09
CA ARG A 188 6.14 7.56 3.03
C ARG A 188 6.50 7.92 1.59
N MET A 189 6.68 6.91 0.72
CA MET A 189 6.93 7.12 -0.71
C MET A 189 5.77 7.88 -1.34
N LEU A 190 4.55 7.40 -1.15
CA LEU A 190 3.34 8.07 -1.69
C LEU A 190 3.23 9.53 -1.23
N LEU A 191 3.47 9.81 0.06
CA LEU A 191 3.39 11.19 0.57
C LEU A 191 4.49 12.09 0.01
N ALA A 192 5.68 11.53 -0.28
CA ALA A 192 6.75 12.27 -0.94
C ALA A 192 6.39 12.57 -2.41
N GLU A 193 5.87 11.60 -3.16
CA GLU A 193 5.40 11.74 -4.53
C GLU A 193 4.29 12.80 -4.66
N VAL A 194 3.30 12.75 -3.76
CA VAL A 194 2.22 13.74 -3.70
C VAL A 194 2.76 15.13 -3.40
N LYS A 195 3.70 15.25 -2.46
CA LYS A 195 4.32 16.54 -2.11
C LYS A 195 5.08 17.11 -3.30
N GLU A 196 5.91 16.33 -3.97
CA GLU A 196 6.67 16.75 -5.16
C GLU A 196 5.72 17.23 -6.26
N THR A 197 4.66 16.48 -6.56
CA THR A 197 3.66 16.87 -7.55
C THR A 197 2.95 18.18 -7.18
N LEU A 198 2.68 18.41 -5.90
CA LEU A 198 2.05 19.65 -5.45
C LEU A 198 3.00 20.86 -5.54
N GLU A 199 4.30 20.67 -5.28
CA GLU A 199 5.31 21.73 -5.43
C GLU A 199 5.48 22.16 -6.89
N GLU A 200 5.29 21.24 -7.84
CA GLU A 200 5.34 21.52 -9.28
C GLU A 200 4.03 22.06 -9.86
N SER A 201 2.94 21.99 -9.11
CA SER A 201 1.60 22.38 -9.57
C SER A 201 1.10 23.66 -8.90
N THR A 202 0.09 24.27 -9.52
CA THR A 202 -0.65 25.39 -8.92
C THR A 202 -1.88 24.92 -8.14
N LYS A 203 -2.07 23.62 -7.98
CA LYS A 203 -3.22 23.05 -7.27
C LYS A 203 -3.11 23.28 -5.76
N PRO A 204 -4.23 23.51 -5.06
CA PRO A 204 -4.21 23.61 -3.62
C PRO A 204 -3.84 22.27 -2.96
N ALA A 205 -3.13 22.32 -1.85
CA ALA A 205 -2.82 21.14 -1.08
C ALA A 205 -4.10 20.49 -0.52
N PRO A 206 -4.16 19.14 -0.41
CA PRO A 206 -5.27 18.45 0.20
C PRO A 206 -5.51 18.91 1.64
N THR A 207 -6.77 19.21 1.96
CA THR A 207 -7.17 19.66 3.30
C THR A 207 -7.32 18.49 4.27
N HIS A 208 -7.63 17.31 3.74
CA HIS A 208 -7.86 16.09 4.51
C HIS A 208 -7.35 14.88 3.74
N VAL A 209 -6.98 13.85 4.51
CA VAL A 209 -6.62 12.53 3.99
C VAL A 209 -7.64 11.52 4.50
N LEU A 210 -8.20 10.73 3.60
CA LEU A 210 -9.18 9.70 3.88
C LEU A 210 -8.55 8.32 3.71
N PHE A 211 -8.73 7.47 4.71
CA PHE A 211 -8.35 6.05 4.66
C PHE A 211 -9.59 5.17 4.78
N LEU A 212 -9.68 4.14 3.96
CA LEU A 212 -10.62 3.04 4.12
C LEU A 212 -9.85 1.80 4.58
N SER A 213 -10.23 1.26 5.74
CA SER A 213 -9.61 0.05 6.29
C SER A 213 -10.68 -0.94 6.74
N ARG A 214 -10.38 -2.23 6.60
CA ARG A 214 -11.24 -3.29 7.13
C ARG A 214 -10.96 -3.46 8.62
N ALA A 215 -12.02 -3.64 9.41
CA ALA A 215 -11.94 -3.98 10.81
C ALA A 215 -12.67 -5.31 11.05
N PHE A 216 -12.17 -6.09 11.99
CA PHE A 216 -12.81 -7.32 12.46
C PHE A 216 -13.20 -7.13 13.93
N SER A 217 -14.40 -7.59 14.29
CA SER A 217 -14.81 -7.68 15.67
C SER A 217 -14.56 -9.09 16.19
N GLU A 218 -13.92 -9.21 17.34
CA GLU A 218 -13.69 -10.52 17.98
C GLU A 218 -14.99 -11.20 18.39
N ASP A 219 -16.05 -10.41 18.67
CA ASP A 219 -17.38 -10.94 19.05
C ASP A 219 -18.08 -11.75 17.94
N ALA A 220 -17.55 -11.72 16.71
CA ALA A 220 -18.08 -12.49 15.57
C ALA A 220 -17.54 -13.92 15.47
N LEU A 221 -16.60 -14.32 16.32
CA LEU A 221 -15.99 -15.65 16.29
C LEU A 221 -16.69 -16.66 17.20
N ASP A 222 -17.60 -16.21 18.08
CA ASP A 222 -18.33 -17.04 19.06
C ASP A 222 -19.80 -17.30 18.69
N ALA A 223 -20.21 -17.04 17.43
CA ALA A 223 -21.59 -17.20 16.97
C ALA A 223 -21.78 -18.34 15.97
#